data_a70f8087f87bf7fb60321b18495e822e
#
_entry.id   a70f8087f87bf7fb60321b18495e822e
#
_cell.length_a   1.000
_cell.length_b   1.000
_cell.length_c   1.000
_cell.angle_alpha   90.00
_cell.angle_beta   90.00
_cell.angle_gamma   90.00
#
_symmetry.space_group_name_H-M   'P 1'
#
loop_
_entity.id
_entity.type
_entity.pdbx_description
1 polymer ?
#
loop_
_entity_poly.entity_id
_entity_poly.type
_entity_poly.pdbx_seq_one_letter_code
_entity_poly.pdbx_strand_id
1 'polypeptide(L)'
;MVISRKWLTILATTALVSGLGGCTKNKDSETKADGSKPKIFNYLRTAAHKSLDPAKQFDAASAQIVSNVYDTLLQYDYLARPYKLVPGLVEKMPEKQKDGLTYIFTLRKGVVFHDDESFKDKKGRELTSDDAIYTIKRFADANVNVKSYMLIAGFVEGLDAFREQTKKLGIKKTDYTKLDVTGLRKIDNYSFSVKFTRENPLAFFPFAFSGMSIVPKEAVEKYGDDFAKNPVGTGPFYIKEYSRRGKMILAKNTKYFGTYPSEGSAEDKAAGLLADSGKKIPFLDEVHLPLIEEPQPAMLKFLKGEIHWIGMNKDDFSRMAEKDKTGKFILNAEYAKKYNMYTEPGLYAGFLRFNLNNQLVGKNKALRQAFAYALNTGKWIELMRNGRGKALKTIVPHPIAGSENDIDFEYYTQNIEMAKKKLAEAGYPGGKGLPVITIDYRSSNKDTRQDFEFVRNELAAVGIKVKANFQTFSAFLKRVESGNFQIIDAAWGADFPDGENFYQLLYGPNKIPGPNSSNFANKKYDELYEKSRFMENGQERFKIFKEMSEIVKEEVPLILRYNYLGFGLMQKNVRNLKRNMMVEDPYKYINLGPEGKVSH
;
A
#
# COMPACT_ATOMS: atom_id res chain seq x y z
N MET A 1 57.89 -32.77 -0.23
CA MET A 1 58.76 -33.10 0.91
C MET A 1 57.83 -33.37 2.07
N VAL A 2 57.42 -34.62 2.20
CA VAL A 2 57.75 -35.62 3.23
C VAL A 2 57.12 -35.29 4.60
N ILE A 3 55.95 -35.92 4.85
CA ILE A 3 55.61 -36.98 5.82
C ILE A 3 55.78 -36.60 7.31
N SER A 4 54.74 -36.74 8.14
CA SER A 4 54.57 -37.93 8.99
C SER A 4 53.26 -38.00 9.77
N ARG A 5 52.64 -39.18 9.69
CA ARG A 5 51.58 -39.72 10.55
C ARG A 5 52.13 -39.98 11.96
N LYS A 6 51.27 -39.84 12.99
CA LYS A 6 51.30 -40.77 14.14
C LYS A 6 49.90 -41.00 14.70
N TRP A 7 49.49 -42.22 14.69
CA TRP A 7 48.41 -42.87 15.39
C TRP A 7 48.75 -43.01 16.87
N LEU A 8 47.77 -42.94 17.74
CA LEU A 8 47.71 -43.81 18.95
C LEU A 8 46.27 -43.96 19.44
N THR A 9 46.02 -45.17 19.82
CA THR A 9 44.83 -46.01 19.98
C THR A 9 44.29 -45.95 21.42
N ILE A 10 42.94 -46.02 21.58
CA ILE A 10 42.09 -46.78 22.54
C ILE A 10 42.36 -46.63 24.05
N LEU A 11 41.29 -46.29 24.75
CA LEU A 11 40.77 -47.08 25.90
C LEU A 11 39.26 -46.80 26.10
N ALA A 12 38.48 -47.87 25.95
CA ALA A 12 37.08 -47.93 26.27
C ALA A 12 36.90 -48.02 27.79
N THR A 13 36.04 -47.20 28.34
CA THR A 13 35.44 -47.46 29.65
C THR A 13 33.92 -47.29 29.57
N THR A 14 33.26 -48.42 29.62
CA THR A 14 31.82 -48.60 29.77
C THR A 14 31.39 -48.05 31.14
N ALA A 15 30.54 -47.03 31.16
CA ALA A 15 29.76 -46.71 32.34
C ALA A 15 28.27 -46.63 31.94
N LEU A 16 27.53 -47.63 32.38
CA LEU A 16 26.06 -47.59 32.45
C LEU A 16 25.65 -46.39 33.31
N VAL A 17 24.87 -45.46 32.74
CA VAL A 17 24.02 -44.57 33.52
C VAL A 17 22.62 -44.65 32.95
N SER A 18 21.77 -45.17 33.80
CA SER A 18 20.34 -45.30 33.71
C SER A 18 19.63 -44.03 33.28
N GLY A 19 18.55 -44.23 32.53
CA GLY A 19 17.73 -43.22 31.88
C GLY A 19 17.17 -42.14 32.79
N LEU A 20 17.18 -40.96 32.19
CA LEU A 20 16.19 -39.94 32.45
C LEU A 20 15.71 -39.44 31.09
N GLY A 21 14.55 -39.89 30.72
CA GLY A 21 13.81 -39.38 29.57
C GLY A 21 13.57 -37.88 29.75
N GLY A 22 14.40 -37.06 29.12
CA GLY A 22 14.13 -35.67 28.94
C GLY A 22 13.02 -35.52 27.90
N CYS A 23 11.78 -35.51 28.34
CA CYS A 23 10.69 -34.92 27.57
C CYS A 23 11.11 -33.48 27.24
N THR A 24 11.40 -33.21 25.99
CA THR A 24 11.33 -31.83 25.47
C THR A 24 9.89 -31.38 25.66
N LYS A 25 9.65 -30.67 26.78
CA LYS A 25 8.42 -29.93 26.95
C LYS A 25 8.33 -28.99 25.75
N ASN A 26 7.45 -29.30 24.80
CA ASN A 26 6.81 -28.28 24.00
C ASN A 26 6.40 -27.20 25.03
N LYS A 27 6.80 -25.95 24.80
CA LYS A 27 6.26 -24.82 25.53
C LYS A 27 4.76 -24.83 25.25
N ASP A 28 4.01 -25.45 26.13
CA ASP A 28 2.55 -25.38 26.14
C ASP A 28 2.19 -23.90 26.17
N SER A 29 1.33 -23.51 25.25
CA SER A 29 0.75 -22.17 25.20
C SER A 29 0.18 -21.85 26.58
N GLU A 30 0.70 -20.80 27.23
CA GLU A 30 0.17 -20.32 28.50
C GLU A 30 -1.36 -20.17 28.36
N THR A 31 -2.11 -20.87 29.20
CA THR A 31 -3.57 -20.72 29.28
C THR A 31 -3.87 -19.39 29.95
N LYS A 32 -4.88 -18.66 29.46
CA LYS A 32 -5.35 -17.43 30.10
C LYS A 32 -5.93 -17.70 31.48
N ALA A 33 -6.09 -16.65 32.28
CA ALA A 33 -6.69 -16.74 33.61
C ALA A 33 -8.11 -17.33 33.61
N ASP A 34 -8.85 -17.26 32.48
CA ASP A 34 -10.16 -17.86 32.27
C ASP A 34 -10.12 -19.30 31.75
N GLY A 35 -8.95 -19.91 31.66
CA GLY A 35 -8.75 -21.28 31.14
C GLY A 35 -8.79 -21.41 29.61
N SER A 36 -9.00 -20.32 28.87
CA SER A 36 -9.01 -20.36 27.40
C SER A 36 -7.60 -20.27 26.81
N LYS A 37 -7.41 -20.87 25.61
CA LYS A 37 -6.16 -20.69 24.87
C LYS A 37 -6.09 -19.28 24.26
N PRO A 38 -4.89 -18.66 24.22
CA PRO A 38 -4.73 -17.36 23.59
C PRO A 38 -5.01 -17.44 22.08
N LYS A 39 -5.69 -16.43 21.56
CA LYS A 39 -5.94 -16.27 20.11
C LYS A 39 -4.70 -15.70 19.44
N ILE A 40 -3.88 -16.56 18.85
CA ILE A 40 -2.65 -16.20 18.16
C ILE A 40 -2.90 -16.24 16.65
N PHE A 41 -2.74 -15.10 15.99
CA PHE A 41 -2.83 -15.00 14.55
C PHE A 41 -1.42 -15.02 13.93
N ASN A 42 -1.14 -16.04 13.16
CA ASN A 42 0.12 -16.17 12.45
C ASN A 42 -0.03 -15.64 11.02
N TYR A 43 0.73 -14.63 10.69
CA TYR A 43 0.86 -14.12 9.34
C TYR A 43 2.35 -13.94 9.01
N LEU A 44 2.70 -13.45 7.85
CA LEU A 44 4.10 -13.31 7.45
C LEU A 44 4.44 -11.86 7.10
N ARG A 45 5.72 -11.53 7.24
CA ARG A 45 6.33 -10.39 6.57
C ARG A 45 7.09 -10.90 5.34
N THR A 46 6.86 -10.28 4.20
CA THR A 46 7.53 -10.63 2.94
C THR A 46 8.85 -9.89 2.74
N ALA A 47 9.10 -8.86 3.56
CA ALA A 47 10.34 -8.09 3.55
C ALA A 47 10.65 -7.54 4.95
N ALA A 48 11.90 -7.25 5.23
CA ALA A 48 12.30 -6.55 6.44
C ALA A 48 11.85 -5.07 6.36
N HIS A 49 11.15 -4.59 7.40
CA HIS A 49 10.78 -3.18 7.52
C HIS A 49 12.01 -2.27 7.56
N LYS A 50 11.86 -1.03 7.07
CA LYS A 50 12.93 -0.02 7.08
C LYS A 50 12.87 0.88 8.31
N SER A 51 11.68 1.31 8.70
CA SER A 51 11.46 2.21 9.84
C SER A 51 10.10 1.97 10.46
N LEU A 52 10.03 1.96 11.80
CA LEU A 52 8.78 1.98 12.55
C LEU A 52 8.46 3.39 13.10
N ASP A 53 9.24 4.39 12.76
CA ASP A 53 8.88 5.80 12.89
C ASP A 53 7.86 6.15 11.80
N PRO A 54 6.61 6.51 12.15
CA PRO A 54 5.58 6.78 11.16
C PRO A 54 5.99 7.83 10.11
N ALA A 55 6.59 8.94 10.54
CA ALA A 55 6.99 10.02 9.65
C ALA A 55 8.08 9.61 8.64
N LYS A 56 8.90 8.60 8.96
CA LYS A 56 9.96 8.06 8.08
C LYS A 56 9.53 6.80 7.32
N GLN A 57 8.31 6.30 7.55
CA GLN A 57 7.76 5.13 6.88
C GLN A 57 7.47 5.45 5.40
N PHE A 58 7.92 4.57 4.50
CA PHE A 58 7.73 4.72 3.05
C PHE A 58 7.62 3.38 2.30
N ASP A 59 7.44 2.29 3.00
CA ASP A 59 7.34 0.94 2.40
C ASP A 59 6.25 0.12 3.10
N ALA A 60 5.64 -0.83 2.36
CA ALA A 60 4.54 -1.66 2.84
C ALA A 60 4.92 -2.51 4.07
N ALA A 61 6.18 -3.01 4.14
CA ALA A 61 6.63 -3.80 5.28
C ALA A 61 6.72 -2.98 6.59
N SER A 62 7.05 -1.70 6.49
CA SER A 62 6.98 -0.76 7.60
C SER A 62 5.54 -0.41 7.93
N ALA A 63 4.70 -0.11 6.92
CA ALA A 63 3.30 0.24 7.08
C ALA A 63 2.49 -0.88 7.75
N GLN A 64 2.76 -2.14 7.43
CA GLN A 64 2.16 -3.34 8.05
C GLN A 64 2.26 -3.32 9.58
N ILE A 65 3.34 -2.82 10.14
CA ILE A 65 3.56 -2.79 11.59
C ILE A 65 3.06 -1.46 12.17
N VAL A 66 3.39 -0.34 11.52
CA VAL A 66 3.00 1.01 11.95
C VAL A 66 1.49 1.13 12.12
N SER A 67 0.69 0.66 11.15
CA SER A 67 -0.78 0.72 11.19
C SER A 67 -1.44 -0.12 12.30
N ASN A 68 -0.68 -0.99 12.95
CA ASN A 68 -1.16 -1.81 14.07
C ASN A 68 -0.63 -1.36 15.44
N VAL A 69 0.43 -0.54 15.47
CA VAL A 69 1.03 -0.02 16.71
C VAL A 69 0.57 1.41 17.00
N TYR A 70 0.18 2.14 15.98
CA TYR A 70 -0.24 3.53 16.09
C TYR A 70 -1.66 3.72 15.57
N ASP A 71 -2.24 4.88 15.87
CA ASP A 71 -3.49 5.36 15.27
C ASP A 71 -3.30 6.75 14.63
N THR A 72 -4.20 7.07 13.73
CA THR A 72 -4.32 8.35 13.03
C THR A 72 -5.54 9.13 13.51
N LEU A 73 -5.61 10.43 13.24
CA LEU A 73 -6.75 11.27 13.61
C LEU A 73 -8.04 10.79 12.95
N LEU A 74 -7.98 10.44 11.66
CA LEU A 74 -9.05 9.81 10.90
C LEU A 74 -8.60 8.42 10.46
N GLN A 75 -9.52 7.55 10.09
CA GLN A 75 -9.23 6.24 9.53
C GLN A 75 -10.19 5.90 8.41
N TYR A 76 -9.86 4.90 7.60
CA TYR A 76 -10.81 4.37 6.64
C TYR A 76 -11.80 3.43 7.33
N ASP A 77 -13.08 3.53 6.96
CA ASP A 77 -14.08 2.54 7.35
C ASP A 77 -13.64 1.16 6.86
N TYR A 78 -13.67 0.18 7.75
CA TYR A 78 -13.17 -1.16 7.45
C TYR A 78 -13.99 -1.87 6.37
N LEU A 79 -15.30 -1.75 6.44
CA LEU A 79 -16.25 -2.49 5.59
C LEU A 79 -16.76 -1.68 4.39
N ALA A 80 -16.79 -0.36 4.47
CA ALA A 80 -17.39 0.47 3.43
C ALA A 80 -16.65 0.38 2.08
N ARG A 81 -17.45 0.18 1.02
CA ARG A 81 -17.02 0.33 -0.38
C ARG A 81 -18.13 1.10 -1.13
N PRO A 82 -17.81 2.21 -1.82
CA PRO A 82 -16.48 2.84 -1.94
C PRO A 82 -15.90 3.26 -0.58
N TYR A 83 -14.57 3.48 -0.55
CA TYR A 83 -13.84 3.86 0.66
C TYR A 83 -14.31 5.20 1.19
N LYS A 84 -14.50 5.30 2.50
CA LYS A 84 -14.80 6.57 3.18
C LYS A 84 -13.97 6.74 4.44
N LEU A 85 -13.71 7.99 4.82
CA LEU A 85 -13.07 8.32 6.09
C LEU A 85 -14.11 8.32 7.23
N VAL A 86 -13.65 7.86 8.38
CA VAL A 86 -14.41 7.87 9.65
C VAL A 86 -13.48 8.34 10.78
N PRO A 87 -14.03 8.72 11.94
CA PRO A 87 -13.24 9.09 13.09
C PRO A 87 -12.27 7.98 13.53
N GLY A 88 -11.00 8.34 13.73
CA GLY A 88 -9.97 7.53 14.36
C GLY A 88 -9.75 7.96 15.82
N LEU A 89 -8.69 8.72 16.08
CA LEU A 89 -8.42 9.34 17.39
C LEU A 89 -9.34 10.52 17.69
N VAL A 90 -10.02 11.10 16.69
CA VAL A 90 -11.06 12.10 16.95
C VAL A 90 -12.38 11.44 17.33
N GLU A 91 -13.20 12.14 18.11
CA GLU A 91 -14.53 11.67 18.55
C GLU A 91 -15.54 11.65 17.40
N LYS A 92 -15.48 12.65 16.52
CA LYS A 92 -16.35 12.84 15.35
C LYS A 92 -15.55 13.42 14.19
N MET A 93 -16.11 13.45 12.99
CA MET A 93 -15.49 14.13 11.85
C MET A 93 -15.27 15.60 12.19
N PRO A 94 -14.14 16.21 11.70
CA PRO A 94 -13.80 17.59 12.01
C PRO A 94 -14.91 18.58 11.61
N GLU A 95 -15.21 19.53 12.49
CA GLU A 95 -16.31 20.48 12.32
C GLU A 95 -15.86 21.73 11.56
N LYS A 96 -16.49 21.94 10.40
CA LYS A 96 -16.25 23.13 9.56
C LYS A 96 -16.74 24.39 10.26
N GLN A 97 -15.93 25.43 10.31
CA GLN A 97 -16.24 26.72 10.88
C GLN A 97 -16.84 27.67 9.84
N LYS A 98 -17.36 28.84 10.29
CA LYS A 98 -18.05 29.84 9.45
C LYS A 98 -17.22 30.40 8.30
N ASP A 99 -15.90 30.44 8.45
CA ASP A 99 -14.97 30.89 7.40
C ASP A 99 -14.82 29.91 6.23
N GLY A 100 -15.39 28.71 6.37
CA GLY A 100 -15.34 27.66 5.36
C GLY A 100 -13.99 26.92 5.25
N LEU A 101 -12.96 27.40 5.92
CA LEU A 101 -11.58 26.90 5.79
C LEU A 101 -11.02 26.32 7.09
N THR A 102 -11.53 26.76 8.23
CA THR A 102 -11.09 26.25 9.55
C THR A 102 -11.95 25.06 9.97
N TYR A 103 -11.30 24.02 10.46
CA TYR A 103 -11.95 22.82 10.99
C TYR A 103 -11.47 22.54 12.41
N ILE A 104 -12.41 22.24 13.31
CA ILE A 104 -12.09 21.84 14.69
C ILE A 104 -12.04 20.33 14.77
N PHE A 105 -10.91 19.82 15.26
CA PHE A 105 -10.66 18.42 15.58
C PHE A 105 -10.82 18.23 17.09
N THR A 106 -11.75 17.37 17.50
CA THR A 106 -12.00 17.03 18.91
C THR A 106 -11.53 15.61 19.16
N LEU A 107 -10.51 15.43 20.00
CA LEU A 107 -9.93 14.13 20.33
C LEU A 107 -10.82 13.34 21.28
N ARG A 108 -10.77 12.01 21.17
CA ARG A 108 -11.37 11.10 22.14
C ARG A 108 -10.66 11.23 23.47
N LYS A 109 -11.40 11.34 24.56
CA LYS A 109 -10.87 11.31 25.93
C LYS A 109 -10.55 9.88 26.35
N GLY A 110 -9.59 9.71 27.26
CA GLY A 110 -9.20 8.41 27.80
C GLY A 110 -8.35 7.54 26.87
N VAL A 111 -7.91 8.05 25.72
CA VAL A 111 -6.95 7.35 24.84
C VAL A 111 -5.56 7.53 25.43
N VAL A 112 -4.87 6.42 25.74
CA VAL A 112 -3.54 6.44 26.32
C VAL A 112 -2.51 5.81 25.39
N PHE A 113 -1.28 6.31 25.42
CA PHE A 113 -0.15 5.68 24.76
C PHE A 113 0.19 4.33 25.39
N HIS A 114 0.89 3.48 24.67
CA HIS A 114 1.47 2.25 25.22
C HIS A 114 2.42 2.59 26.38
N ASP A 115 2.49 1.69 27.35
CA ASP A 115 3.46 1.82 28.45
C ASP A 115 4.88 1.76 27.88
N ASP A 116 5.73 2.72 28.24
CA ASP A 116 7.10 2.83 27.71
C ASP A 116 8.00 3.61 28.69
N GLU A 117 9.29 3.33 28.63
CA GLU A 117 10.32 3.99 29.45
C GLU A 117 10.49 5.50 29.18
N SER A 118 9.91 6.03 28.11
CA SER A 118 9.93 7.46 27.79
C SER A 118 9.00 8.28 28.70
N PHE A 119 8.01 7.63 29.30
CA PHE A 119 7.06 8.29 30.18
C PHE A 119 7.47 8.22 31.66
N LYS A 120 6.94 9.17 32.43
CA LYS A 120 7.04 9.12 33.87
C LYS A 120 6.44 7.80 34.41
N ASP A 121 7.12 7.17 35.32
CA ASP A 121 6.73 5.88 35.92
C ASP A 121 6.56 4.75 34.90
N LYS A 122 7.10 4.93 33.68
CA LYS A 122 7.02 3.98 32.55
C LYS A 122 5.59 3.66 32.10
N LYS A 123 4.63 4.53 32.44
CA LYS A 123 3.20 4.40 32.11
C LYS A 123 2.81 5.38 31.03
N GLY A 124 2.15 4.86 29.97
CA GLY A 124 1.63 5.69 28.92
C GLY A 124 0.62 6.71 29.43
N ARG A 125 0.85 7.97 29.12
CA ARG A 125 -0.08 9.07 29.44
C ARG A 125 -1.21 9.18 28.43
N GLU A 126 -2.22 9.93 28.80
CA GLU A 126 -3.31 10.27 27.89
C GLU A 126 -2.84 11.15 26.73
N LEU A 127 -3.42 10.89 25.55
CA LEU A 127 -3.24 11.65 24.31
C LEU A 127 -3.89 13.04 24.47
N THR A 128 -3.21 14.07 23.98
CA THR A 128 -3.72 15.45 23.98
C THR A 128 -3.56 16.12 22.60
N SER A 129 -4.18 17.29 22.45
CA SER A 129 -4.04 18.12 21.25
C SER A 129 -2.60 18.56 20.98
N ASP A 130 -1.75 18.63 22.02
CA ASP A 130 -0.33 18.92 21.84
C ASP A 130 0.37 17.84 21.03
N ASP A 131 0.01 16.55 21.23
CA ASP A 131 0.58 15.43 20.47
C ASP A 131 0.16 15.48 19.00
N ALA A 132 -1.09 15.84 18.71
CA ALA A 132 -1.58 16.00 17.35
C ALA A 132 -0.85 17.15 16.62
N ILE A 133 -0.76 18.31 17.26
CA ILE A 133 -0.04 19.48 16.71
C ILE A 133 1.45 19.17 16.53
N TYR A 134 2.08 18.52 17.53
CA TYR A 134 3.47 18.07 17.45
C TYR A 134 3.69 17.14 16.24
N THR A 135 2.83 16.15 16.06
CA THR A 135 2.93 15.20 14.95
C THR A 135 2.80 15.89 13.60
N ILE A 136 1.83 16.80 13.43
CA ILE A 136 1.66 17.55 12.17
C ILE A 136 2.90 18.41 11.88
N LYS A 137 3.42 19.13 12.88
CA LYS A 137 4.67 19.91 12.74
C LYS A 137 5.84 18.99 12.39
N ARG A 138 5.98 17.85 13.05
CA ARG A 138 7.05 16.88 12.80
C ARG A 138 6.98 16.30 11.38
N PHE A 139 5.77 16.03 10.89
CA PHE A 139 5.57 15.56 9.51
C PHE A 139 5.96 16.63 8.47
N ALA A 140 5.83 17.89 8.82
CA ALA A 140 6.24 19.01 7.96
C ALA A 140 7.72 19.37 8.09
N ASP A 141 8.43 18.95 9.14
CA ASP A 141 9.84 19.28 9.34
C ASP A 141 10.73 18.69 8.25
N ALA A 142 11.42 19.56 7.51
CA ALA A 142 12.33 19.15 6.43
C ALA A 142 13.50 18.27 6.92
N ASN A 143 13.88 18.38 8.19
CA ASN A 143 14.98 17.63 8.78
C ASN A 143 14.60 16.19 9.18
N VAL A 144 13.32 15.88 9.28
CA VAL A 144 12.82 14.52 9.56
C VAL A 144 12.90 13.61 8.33
N ASN A 145 13.10 14.21 7.13
CA ASN A 145 13.18 13.49 5.86
C ASN A 145 11.89 12.71 5.51
N VAL A 146 10.75 13.36 5.71
CA VAL A 146 9.43 12.82 5.39
C VAL A 146 9.24 12.79 3.88
N LYS A 147 9.26 11.61 3.27
CA LYS A 147 9.09 11.43 1.82
C LYS A 147 7.67 11.68 1.35
N SER A 148 6.69 11.46 2.23
CA SER A 148 5.25 11.61 1.94
C SER A 148 4.71 13.00 2.21
N TYR A 149 5.56 14.01 2.46
CA TYR A 149 5.11 15.38 2.73
C TYR A 149 4.21 15.96 1.63
N MET A 150 4.39 15.53 0.38
CA MET A 150 3.55 15.92 -0.75
C MET A 150 2.05 15.70 -0.53
N LEU A 151 1.67 14.74 0.32
CA LEU A 151 0.26 14.45 0.63
C LEU A 151 -0.46 15.59 1.35
N ILE A 152 0.26 16.46 2.06
CA ILE A 152 -0.30 17.60 2.80
C ILE A 152 0.22 18.96 2.32
N ALA A 153 1.23 18.96 1.46
CA ALA A 153 1.85 20.18 0.93
C ALA A 153 0.81 21.09 0.26
N GLY A 154 0.83 22.36 0.62
CA GLY A 154 -0.13 23.35 0.12
C GLY A 154 -1.52 23.30 0.75
N PHE A 155 -1.81 22.34 1.66
CA PHE A 155 -3.16 22.19 2.21
C PHE A 155 -3.40 23.02 3.48
N VAL A 156 -2.45 23.03 4.40
CA VAL A 156 -2.59 23.71 5.70
C VAL A 156 -1.89 25.06 5.67
N GLU A 157 -2.58 26.11 6.11
CA GLU A 157 -2.05 27.48 6.13
C GLU A 157 -0.77 27.57 6.96
N GLY A 158 0.31 28.09 6.36
CA GLY A 158 1.61 28.30 7.03
C GLY A 158 2.47 27.04 7.17
N LEU A 159 1.99 25.84 6.80
CA LEU A 159 2.75 24.60 7.01
C LEU A 159 3.98 24.50 6.09
N ASP A 160 3.86 24.92 4.82
CA ASP A 160 5.01 24.94 3.90
C ASP A 160 6.04 25.99 4.32
N ALA A 161 5.61 27.16 4.84
CA ALA A 161 6.50 28.16 5.39
C ALA A 161 7.27 27.63 6.61
N PHE A 162 6.60 26.89 7.49
CA PHE A 162 7.23 26.19 8.60
C PHE A 162 8.29 25.19 8.10
N ARG A 163 7.99 24.39 7.08
CA ARG A 163 8.94 23.46 6.46
C ARG A 163 10.20 24.17 5.96
N GLU A 164 10.05 25.29 5.26
CA GLU A 164 11.20 26.07 4.78
C GLU A 164 12.01 26.70 5.94
N GLN A 165 11.36 27.07 7.04
CA GLN A 165 12.05 27.54 8.25
C GLN A 165 12.87 26.42 8.89
N THR A 166 12.31 25.22 9.08
CA THR A 166 13.03 24.07 9.65
C THR A 166 14.23 23.68 8.81
N LYS A 167 14.10 23.74 7.47
CA LYS A 167 15.19 23.49 6.52
C LYS A 167 16.36 24.46 6.70
N LYS A 168 16.06 25.76 6.89
CA LYS A 168 17.08 26.79 7.12
C LYS A 168 17.76 26.66 8.48
N LEU A 169 17.02 26.29 9.52
CA LEU A 169 17.53 26.17 10.89
C LEU A 169 18.39 24.91 11.08
N GLY A 170 18.08 23.82 10.40
CA GLY A 170 18.69 22.52 10.59
C GLY A 170 18.27 21.82 11.90
N ILE A 171 18.58 20.54 12.03
CA ILE A 171 18.11 19.64 13.12
C ILE A 171 18.38 20.23 14.51
N LYS A 172 19.60 20.69 14.77
CA LYS A 172 20.03 21.13 16.11
C LYS A 172 19.34 22.42 16.62
N LYS A 173 18.72 23.18 15.74
CA LYS A 173 18.10 24.48 16.06
C LYS A 173 16.59 24.49 15.91
N THR A 174 16.00 23.39 15.46
CA THR A 174 14.55 23.28 15.29
C THR A 174 13.88 22.98 16.61
N ASP A 175 13.15 23.96 17.12
CA ASP A 175 12.33 23.88 18.32
C ASP A 175 10.88 24.21 17.97
N TYR A 176 10.01 23.22 17.96
CA TYR A 176 8.61 23.35 17.53
C TYR A 176 7.79 24.28 18.44
N THR A 177 8.25 24.56 19.68
CA THR A 177 7.58 25.51 20.57
C THR A 177 7.77 26.96 20.15
N LYS A 178 8.87 27.24 19.43
CA LYS A 178 9.24 28.58 18.95
C LYS A 178 8.85 28.84 17.50
N LEU A 179 8.44 27.79 16.77
CA LEU A 179 8.05 27.88 15.37
C LEU A 179 6.54 27.76 15.26
N ASP A 180 5.90 28.77 14.71
CA ASP A 180 4.46 28.80 14.52
C ASP A 180 4.05 28.24 13.15
N VAL A 181 2.85 27.66 13.10
CA VAL A 181 2.12 27.32 11.88
C VAL A 181 0.77 28.02 11.97
N THR A 182 0.57 29.07 11.16
CA THR A 182 -0.60 29.94 11.26
C THR A 182 -1.94 29.22 11.17
N GLY A 183 -1.98 28.08 10.49
CA GLY A 183 -3.15 27.23 10.36
C GLY A 183 -3.35 26.21 11.47
N LEU A 184 -2.48 26.12 12.50
CA LEU A 184 -2.63 25.19 13.62
C LEU A 184 -2.80 25.96 14.92
N ARG A 185 -3.92 25.75 15.64
CA ARG A 185 -4.18 26.39 16.94
C ARG A 185 -4.71 25.41 17.94
N LYS A 186 -4.05 25.31 19.09
CA LYS A 186 -4.59 24.64 20.27
C LYS A 186 -5.77 25.42 20.82
N ILE A 187 -6.88 24.75 21.09
CA ILE A 187 -8.06 25.31 21.76
C ILE A 187 -8.05 24.89 23.22
N ASP A 188 -7.94 23.59 23.46
CA ASP A 188 -7.80 23.00 24.79
C ASP A 188 -7.02 21.67 24.71
N ASN A 189 -6.98 20.86 25.77
CA ASN A 189 -6.24 19.59 25.80
C ASN A 189 -6.80 18.53 24.82
N TYR A 190 -8.04 18.66 24.38
CA TYR A 190 -8.69 17.68 23.49
C TYR A 190 -9.13 18.29 22.17
N SER A 191 -8.97 19.60 21.98
CA SER A 191 -9.43 20.28 20.79
C SER A 191 -8.35 21.16 20.19
N PHE A 192 -8.24 21.14 18.88
CA PHE A 192 -7.38 22.02 18.10
C PHE A 192 -8.04 22.33 16.76
N SER A 193 -7.65 23.43 16.14
CA SER A 193 -8.11 23.79 14.81
C SER A 193 -7.02 23.64 13.76
N VAL A 194 -7.47 23.22 12.57
CA VAL A 194 -6.67 23.22 11.34
C VAL A 194 -7.35 24.13 10.33
N LYS A 195 -6.63 25.16 9.86
CA LYS A 195 -7.09 26.04 8.80
C LYS A 195 -6.45 25.63 7.48
N PHE A 196 -7.27 25.30 6.51
CA PHE A 196 -6.83 24.97 5.17
C PHE A 196 -6.67 26.23 4.30
N THR A 197 -5.81 26.16 3.30
CA THR A 197 -5.54 27.26 2.37
C THR A 197 -6.70 27.53 1.41
N ARG A 198 -7.54 26.52 1.18
CA ARG A 198 -8.74 26.54 0.34
C ARG A 198 -9.68 25.39 0.69
N GLU A 199 -10.91 25.46 0.24
CA GLU A 199 -11.79 24.29 0.27
C GLU A 199 -11.20 23.17 -0.60
N ASN A 200 -11.06 21.97 -0.03
CA ASN A 200 -10.47 20.83 -0.69
C ASN A 200 -11.03 19.52 -0.14
N PRO A 201 -11.78 18.73 -0.92
CA PRO A 201 -12.32 17.44 -0.49
C PRO A 201 -11.22 16.44 -0.08
N LEU A 202 -10.02 16.61 -0.60
CA LEU A 202 -8.89 15.73 -0.33
C LEU A 202 -8.14 16.07 0.97
N ALA A 203 -8.46 17.21 1.59
CA ALA A 203 -7.70 17.74 2.73
C ALA A 203 -7.67 16.83 3.97
N PHE A 204 -8.61 15.89 4.08
CA PHE A 204 -8.69 14.95 5.20
C PHE A 204 -7.92 13.65 5.00
N PHE A 205 -7.60 13.26 3.77
CA PHE A 205 -6.87 12.00 3.52
C PHE A 205 -5.51 11.91 4.21
N PRO A 206 -4.70 12.98 4.29
CA PRO A 206 -3.43 12.93 5.02
C PRO A 206 -3.58 12.53 6.48
N PHE A 207 -4.69 12.89 7.13
CA PHE A 207 -4.97 12.56 8.54
C PHE A 207 -5.40 11.11 8.78
N ALA A 208 -5.58 10.32 7.72
CA ALA A 208 -5.80 8.87 7.75
C ALA A 208 -4.58 8.08 7.23
N PHE A 209 -3.53 8.77 6.78
CA PHE A 209 -2.32 8.14 6.29
C PHE A 209 -1.45 7.66 7.46
N SER A 210 -1.02 6.40 7.45
CA SER A 210 -0.24 5.80 8.55
C SER A 210 1.05 6.54 8.88
N GLY A 211 1.64 7.24 7.91
CA GLY A 211 2.80 8.11 8.13
C GLY A 211 2.52 9.34 8.99
N MET A 212 1.25 9.73 9.14
CA MET A 212 0.78 10.80 10.04
C MET A 212 0.17 10.28 11.34
N SER A 213 0.45 9.04 11.71
CA SER A 213 0.06 8.49 13.00
C SER A 213 0.62 9.32 14.15
N ILE A 214 -0.18 9.49 15.20
CA ILE A 214 0.18 10.36 16.34
C ILE A 214 1.27 9.70 17.18
N VAL A 215 2.29 10.48 17.51
CA VAL A 215 3.44 10.06 18.30
C VAL A 215 3.64 10.96 19.53
N PRO A 216 4.03 10.40 20.69
CA PRO A 216 4.36 11.20 21.88
C PRO A 216 5.74 11.84 21.73
N LYS A 217 5.82 13.13 22.02
CA LYS A 217 7.07 13.89 21.97
C LYS A 217 8.17 13.25 22.82
N GLU A 218 7.82 12.78 24.01
CA GLU A 218 8.76 12.18 24.98
C GLU A 218 9.50 10.97 24.39
N ALA A 219 8.80 10.10 23.66
CA ALA A 219 9.43 8.94 23.03
C ALA A 219 10.34 9.35 21.87
N VAL A 220 9.90 10.30 21.04
CA VAL A 220 10.70 10.82 19.91
C VAL A 220 11.97 11.46 20.42
N GLU A 221 11.90 12.27 21.50
CA GLU A 221 13.07 12.95 22.09
C GLU A 221 14.01 11.96 22.80
N LYS A 222 13.46 11.00 23.55
CA LYS A 222 14.25 9.99 24.27
C LYS A 222 15.05 9.11 23.32
N TYR A 223 14.39 8.59 22.29
CA TYR A 223 15.00 7.60 21.41
C TYR A 223 15.72 8.21 20.18
N GLY A 224 15.44 9.46 19.82
CA GLY A 224 16.04 10.12 18.68
C GLY A 224 15.95 9.26 17.40
N ASP A 225 17.09 8.93 16.78
CA ASP A 225 17.12 8.06 15.59
C ASP A 225 16.70 6.61 15.87
N ASP A 226 16.83 6.13 17.10
CA ASP A 226 16.38 4.80 17.50
C ASP A 226 14.85 4.72 17.75
N PHE A 227 14.11 5.83 17.65
CA PHE A 227 12.64 5.80 17.66
C PHE A 227 12.08 4.88 16.57
N ALA A 228 12.80 4.76 15.45
CA ALA A 228 12.47 3.80 14.38
C ALA A 228 12.50 2.31 14.81
N LYS A 229 13.04 1.98 15.99
CA LYS A 229 13.10 0.62 16.56
C LYS A 229 12.31 0.50 17.88
N ASN A 230 11.93 1.62 18.47
CA ASN A 230 11.21 1.72 19.74
C ASN A 230 9.86 2.44 19.52
N PRO A 231 8.91 1.84 18.79
CA PRO A 231 7.66 2.48 18.45
C PRO A 231 6.74 2.56 19.66
N VAL A 232 6.25 3.75 19.95
CA VAL A 232 5.30 4.05 21.03
C VAL A 232 4.09 4.74 20.45
N GLY A 233 2.96 4.05 20.43
CA GLY A 233 1.69 4.54 19.85
C GLY A 233 0.51 4.33 20.77
N THR A 234 -0.69 4.54 20.27
CA THR A 234 -1.98 4.31 20.92
C THR A 234 -2.69 3.07 20.40
N GLY A 235 -2.09 2.40 19.40
CA GLY A 235 -2.72 1.40 18.55
C GLY A 235 -3.21 0.14 19.26
N PRO A 236 -3.92 -0.73 18.51
CA PRO A 236 -4.53 -1.95 19.05
C PRO A 236 -3.51 -2.98 19.56
N PHE A 237 -2.27 -2.88 19.11
CA PHE A 237 -1.19 -3.77 19.55
C PHE A 237 0.06 -2.97 19.88
N TYR A 238 0.90 -3.53 20.77
CA TYR A 238 2.26 -3.06 21.01
C TYR A 238 3.27 -4.16 20.66
N ILE A 239 4.53 -3.81 20.44
CA ILE A 239 5.56 -4.79 20.13
C ILE A 239 6.02 -5.47 21.41
N LYS A 240 5.68 -6.77 21.54
CA LYS A 240 6.14 -7.64 22.63
C LYS A 240 7.54 -8.18 22.38
N GLU A 241 7.84 -8.54 21.13
CA GLU A 241 9.15 -9.04 20.70
C GLU A 241 9.53 -8.36 19.38
N TYR A 242 10.64 -7.63 19.40
CA TYR A 242 11.15 -6.94 18.21
C TYR A 242 12.19 -7.77 17.51
N SER A 243 11.99 -8.05 16.23
CA SER A 243 13.02 -8.60 15.37
C SER A 243 12.89 -8.07 13.95
N ARG A 244 13.95 -7.41 13.45
CA ARG A 244 13.94 -6.89 12.09
C ARG A 244 13.96 -8.00 11.03
N ARG A 245 14.73 -9.07 11.26
CA ARG A 245 14.92 -10.18 10.30
C ARG A 245 14.41 -11.53 10.80
N GLY A 246 13.94 -11.62 12.02
CA GLY A 246 13.36 -12.83 12.60
C GLY A 246 11.83 -12.75 12.74
N LYS A 247 11.30 -13.44 13.73
CA LYS A 247 9.89 -13.36 14.11
C LYS A 247 9.66 -12.10 14.95
N MET A 248 8.65 -11.31 14.63
CA MET A 248 8.15 -10.23 15.47
C MET A 248 6.83 -10.65 16.10
N ILE A 249 6.59 -10.26 17.36
CA ILE A 249 5.34 -10.52 18.06
C ILE A 249 4.71 -9.20 18.46
N LEU A 250 3.48 -8.99 18.02
CA LEU A 250 2.62 -7.92 18.48
C LEU A 250 1.66 -8.50 19.53
N ALA A 251 1.51 -7.83 20.66
CA ALA A 251 0.60 -8.22 21.73
C ALA A 251 -0.54 -7.21 21.87
N LYS A 252 -1.69 -7.71 22.29
CA LYS A 252 -2.94 -6.93 22.48
C LYS A 252 -2.77 -5.77 23.44
N ASN A 253 -3.14 -4.57 23.01
CA ASN A 253 -3.38 -3.44 23.90
C ASN A 253 -4.76 -3.58 24.54
N THR A 254 -4.81 -3.97 25.81
CA THR A 254 -6.08 -4.16 26.54
C THR A 254 -6.81 -2.85 26.84
N LYS A 255 -6.10 -1.71 26.74
CA LYS A 255 -6.64 -0.36 26.93
C LYS A 255 -7.18 0.25 25.62
N TYR A 256 -7.11 -0.49 24.48
CA TYR A 256 -7.53 0.03 23.19
C TYR A 256 -9.00 0.42 23.17
N PHE A 257 -9.30 1.59 22.60
CA PHE A 257 -10.64 2.21 22.66
C PHE A 257 -11.62 1.70 21.59
N GLY A 258 -11.12 1.06 20.52
CA GLY A 258 -11.89 0.74 19.33
C GLY A 258 -12.93 -0.37 19.52
N THR A 259 -13.95 -0.34 18.65
CA THR A 259 -14.97 -1.38 18.49
C THR A 259 -15.01 -1.86 17.05
N TYR A 260 -15.52 -3.08 16.84
CA TYR A 260 -15.75 -3.61 15.51
C TYR A 260 -16.90 -2.86 14.83
N PRO A 261 -16.85 -2.57 13.50
CA PRO A 261 -17.91 -1.86 12.79
C PRO A 261 -19.30 -2.46 13.01
N SER A 262 -20.30 -1.62 13.22
CA SER A 262 -21.70 -2.02 13.38
C SER A 262 -22.50 -1.97 12.08
N GLU A 263 -21.96 -1.32 11.04
CA GLU A 263 -22.57 -1.15 9.73
C GLU A 263 -21.73 -1.81 8.64
N GLY A 264 -22.40 -2.28 7.59
CA GLY A 264 -21.80 -2.87 6.40
C GLY A 264 -22.84 -3.08 5.32
N SER A 265 -22.40 -3.49 4.12
CA SER A 265 -23.31 -3.78 3.00
C SER A 265 -24.16 -5.05 3.24
N ALA A 266 -25.15 -5.27 2.38
CA ALA A 266 -25.93 -6.52 2.40
C ALA A 266 -25.03 -7.74 2.16
N GLU A 267 -24.00 -7.60 1.30
CA GLU A 267 -23.00 -8.63 1.03
C GLU A 267 -22.12 -8.90 2.26
N ASP A 268 -21.75 -7.87 3.01
CA ASP A 268 -20.98 -8.01 4.26
C ASP A 268 -21.78 -8.79 5.31
N LYS A 269 -23.08 -8.50 5.42
CA LYS A 269 -24.00 -9.22 6.30
C LYS A 269 -24.13 -10.68 5.88
N ALA A 270 -24.34 -10.93 4.59
CA ALA A 270 -24.42 -12.30 4.05
C ALA A 270 -23.13 -13.09 4.22
N ALA A 271 -21.97 -12.42 4.15
CA ALA A 271 -20.65 -13.02 4.41
C ALA A 271 -20.35 -13.20 5.91
N GLY A 272 -21.27 -12.86 6.82
CA GLY A 272 -21.10 -12.99 8.27
C GLY A 272 -20.14 -11.98 8.89
N LEU A 273 -19.72 -10.93 8.16
CA LEU A 273 -18.78 -9.93 8.65
C LEU A 273 -19.35 -9.04 9.75
N LEU A 274 -20.66 -9.03 9.97
CA LEU A 274 -21.30 -8.25 11.04
C LEU A 274 -21.59 -9.07 12.32
N ALA A 275 -21.11 -10.32 12.42
CA ALA A 275 -21.36 -11.17 13.58
C ALA A 275 -20.72 -10.66 14.89
N ASP A 276 -19.67 -9.85 14.76
CA ASP A 276 -18.96 -9.23 15.90
C ASP A 276 -19.22 -7.71 16.03
N SER A 277 -20.30 -7.20 15.43
CA SER A 277 -20.69 -5.78 15.48
C SER A 277 -20.69 -5.21 16.89
N GLY A 278 -20.08 -4.03 17.07
CA GLY A 278 -20.00 -3.30 18.33
C GLY A 278 -19.11 -3.91 19.42
N LYS A 279 -18.60 -5.11 19.22
CA LYS A 279 -17.69 -5.74 20.19
C LYS A 279 -16.34 -5.03 20.25
N LYS A 280 -15.72 -5.04 21.42
CA LYS A 280 -14.41 -4.43 21.64
C LYS A 280 -13.31 -5.16 20.86
N ILE A 281 -12.44 -4.40 20.20
CA ILE A 281 -11.28 -4.91 19.47
C ILE A 281 -9.97 -4.51 20.16
N PRO A 282 -8.83 -5.18 19.91
CA PRO A 282 -8.66 -6.31 19.01
C PRO A 282 -9.16 -7.64 19.64
N PHE A 283 -9.59 -8.59 18.79
CA PHE A 283 -10.03 -9.93 19.24
C PHE A 283 -8.86 -10.86 19.52
N LEU A 284 -7.75 -10.65 18.80
CA LEU A 284 -6.53 -11.44 18.91
C LEU A 284 -5.75 -11.04 20.17
N ASP A 285 -5.09 -12.02 20.79
CA ASP A 285 -4.18 -11.76 21.92
C ASP A 285 -2.77 -11.45 21.42
N GLU A 286 -2.32 -12.14 20.37
CA GLU A 286 -1.03 -11.91 19.72
C GLU A 286 -1.14 -12.05 18.21
N VAL A 287 -0.25 -11.33 17.51
CA VAL A 287 0.03 -11.48 16.08
C VAL A 287 1.50 -11.85 15.92
N HIS A 288 1.76 -13.02 15.37
CA HIS A 288 3.11 -13.51 15.11
C HIS A 288 3.48 -13.28 13.65
N LEU A 289 4.58 -12.59 13.40
CA LEU A 289 5.01 -12.12 12.09
C LEU A 289 6.43 -12.61 11.77
N PRO A 290 6.64 -13.92 11.40
CA PRO A 290 7.91 -14.38 10.88
C PRO A 290 8.24 -13.69 9.55
N LEU A 291 9.53 -13.48 9.26
CA LEU A 291 9.99 -13.03 7.96
C LEU A 291 10.16 -14.23 7.04
N ILE A 292 9.38 -14.27 5.95
CA ILE A 292 9.43 -15.32 4.93
C ILE A 292 9.37 -14.63 3.57
N GLU A 293 10.53 -14.45 2.94
CA GLU A 293 10.68 -13.67 1.70
C GLU A 293 10.30 -14.48 0.46
N GLU A 294 10.45 -15.81 0.52
CA GLU A 294 10.21 -16.69 -0.62
C GLU A 294 8.77 -17.22 -0.64
N PRO A 295 8.06 -17.11 -1.77
CA PRO A 295 6.64 -17.52 -1.87
C PRO A 295 6.38 -18.99 -1.62
N GLN A 296 7.26 -19.89 -2.09
CA GLN A 296 7.04 -21.35 -1.94
C GLN A 296 7.13 -21.83 -0.49
N PRO A 297 8.16 -21.50 0.30
CA PRO A 297 8.18 -21.79 1.73
C PRO A 297 6.98 -21.20 2.49
N ALA A 298 6.53 -20.00 2.11
CA ALA A 298 5.36 -19.37 2.70
C ALA A 298 4.08 -20.19 2.43
N MET A 299 3.86 -20.62 1.18
CA MET A 299 2.72 -21.45 0.81
C MET A 299 2.74 -22.82 1.53
N LEU A 300 3.91 -23.46 1.65
CA LEU A 300 4.03 -24.72 2.40
C LEU A 300 3.65 -24.57 3.88
N LYS A 301 4.04 -23.46 4.51
CA LYS A 301 3.63 -23.15 5.89
C LYS A 301 2.13 -22.90 6.01
N PHE A 302 1.53 -22.22 5.03
CA PHE A 302 0.08 -22.05 4.99
C PHE A 302 -0.65 -23.40 4.88
N LEU A 303 -0.21 -24.29 3.99
CA LEU A 303 -0.81 -25.62 3.79
C LEU A 303 -0.69 -26.51 5.03
N LYS A 304 0.35 -26.30 5.86
CA LYS A 304 0.53 -26.97 7.17
C LYS A 304 -0.29 -26.33 8.30
N GLY A 305 -1.04 -25.24 8.04
CA GLY A 305 -1.78 -24.52 9.07
C GLY A 305 -0.93 -23.58 9.95
N GLU A 306 0.37 -23.42 9.66
CA GLU A 306 1.27 -22.55 10.42
C GLU A 306 1.06 -21.05 10.12
N ILE A 307 0.35 -20.72 9.05
CA ILE A 307 -0.02 -19.36 8.63
C ILE A 307 -1.52 -19.33 8.35
N HIS A 308 -2.22 -18.30 8.81
CA HIS A 308 -3.67 -18.19 8.72
C HIS A 308 -4.18 -17.60 7.40
N TRP A 309 -3.35 -16.83 6.71
CA TRP A 309 -3.72 -16.12 5.50
C TRP A 309 -2.50 -15.93 4.60
N ILE A 310 -2.68 -16.08 3.26
CA ILE A 310 -1.62 -15.91 2.27
C ILE A 310 -2.18 -15.44 0.92
N GLY A 311 -1.44 -14.61 0.18
CA GLY A 311 -1.72 -14.31 -1.22
C GLY A 311 -1.34 -15.49 -2.14
N MET A 312 -2.11 -15.70 -3.21
CA MET A 312 -1.79 -16.68 -4.25
C MET A 312 -0.95 -16.04 -5.37
N ASN A 313 0.20 -16.64 -5.66
CA ASN A 313 0.94 -16.34 -6.88
C ASN A 313 0.25 -16.95 -8.13
N LYS A 314 0.86 -16.80 -9.32
CA LYS A 314 0.30 -17.30 -10.58
C LYS A 314 0.15 -18.81 -10.60
N ASP A 315 1.18 -19.54 -10.15
CA ASP A 315 1.22 -21.01 -10.22
C ASP A 315 0.25 -21.63 -9.19
N ASP A 316 0.20 -21.09 -7.96
CA ASP A 316 -0.75 -21.51 -6.94
C ASP A 316 -2.19 -21.25 -7.37
N PHE A 317 -2.46 -20.09 -7.98
CA PHE A 317 -3.78 -19.77 -8.49
C PHE A 317 -4.22 -20.76 -9.58
N SER A 318 -3.35 -21.07 -10.56
CA SER A 318 -3.64 -22.03 -11.62
C SER A 318 -3.95 -23.44 -11.10
N ARG A 319 -3.34 -23.83 -9.98
CA ARG A 319 -3.51 -25.13 -9.35
C ARG A 319 -4.78 -25.22 -8.51
N MET A 320 -5.16 -24.14 -7.83
CA MET A 320 -6.15 -24.15 -6.75
C MET A 320 -7.49 -23.52 -7.12
N ALA A 321 -7.51 -22.64 -8.13
CA ALA A 321 -8.70 -21.90 -8.54
C ALA A 321 -9.19 -22.31 -9.93
N GLU A 322 -10.50 -22.23 -10.12
CA GLU A 322 -11.18 -22.46 -11.38
C GLU A 322 -12.28 -21.41 -11.58
N LYS A 323 -12.84 -21.32 -12.80
CA LYS A 323 -14.02 -20.49 -13.06
C LYS A 323 -15.28 -21.35 -12.91
N ASP A 324 -16.26 -20.83 -12.18
CA ASP A 324 -17.59 -21.43 -12.14
C ASP A 324 -18.39 -21.16 -13.44
N LYS A 325 -19.62 -21.64 -13.50
CA LYS A 325 -20.51 -21.47 -14.68
C LYS A 325 -20.83 -20.01 -15.01
N THR A 326 -20.63 -19.09 -14.07
CA THR A 326 -20.84 -17.64 -14.26
C THR A 326 -19.56 -16.92 -14.68
N GLY A 327 -18.42 -17.63 -14.76
CA GLY A 327 -17.10 -17.06 -15.01
C GLY A 327 -16.42 -16.47 -13.77
N LYS A 328 -17.02 -16.59 -12.58
CA LYS A 328 -16.43 -16.15 -11.31
C LYS A 328 -15.37 -17.15 -10.86
N PHE A 329 -14.23 -16.64 -10.36
CA PHE A 329 -13.19 -17.49 -9.78
C PHE A 329 -13.61 -18.03 -8.43
N ILE A 330 -13.48 -19.35 -8.26
CA ILE A 330 -13.72 -20.12 -7.03
C ILE A 330 -12.55 -21.06 -6.78
N LEU A 331 -12.42 -21.57 -5.57
CA LEU A 331 -11.52 -22.70 -5.32
C LEU A 331 -12.10 -23.96 -5.93
N ASN A 332 -11.24 -24.78 -6.52
CA ASN A 332 -11.67 -26.11 -6.93
C ASN A 332 -12.09 -26.98 -5.72
N ALA A 333 -12.81 -28.08 -5.96
CA ALA A 333 -13.46 -28.87 -4.92
C ALA A 333 -12.51 -29.38 -3.82
N GLU A 334 -11.24 -29.66 -4.15
CA GLU A 334 -10.24 -30.14 -3.18
C GLU A 334 -9.90 -29.07 -2.14
N TYR A 335 -9.58 -27.84 -2.63
CA TYR A 335 -9.13 -26.76 -1.76
C TYR A 335 -10.29 -26.03 -1.08
N ALA A 336 -11.48 -25.98 -1.69
CA ALA A 336 -12.68 -25.40 -1.11
C ALA A 336 -13.11 -26.08 0.20
N LYS A 337 -12.83 -27.38 0.35
CA LYS A 337 -13.07 -28.12 1.61
C LYS A 337 -12.21 -27.62 2.77
N LYS A 338 -10.96 -27.21 2.48
CA LYS A 338 -9.92 -26.90 3.50
C LYS A 338 -9.79 -25.39 3.76
N TYR A 339 -10.02 -24.56 2.75
CA TYR A 339 -9.70 -23.12 2.79
C TYR A 339 -10.88 -22.27 2.32
N ASN A 340 -10.86 -21.00 2.69
CA ASN A 340 -11.66 -19.96 2.06
C ASN A 340 -10.76 -19.14 1.11
N MET A 341 -11.34 -18.63 0.02
CA MET A 341 -10.68 -17.70 -0.88
C MET A 341 -11.22 -16.30 -0.65
N TYR A 342 -10.33 -15.32 -0.64
CA TYR A 342 -10.72 -13.92 -0.73
C TYR A 342 -10.26 -13.33 -2.06
N THR A 343 -10.97 -12.32 -2.52
CA THR A 343 -10.62 -11.53 -3.69
C THR A 343 -10.59 -10.06 -3.32
N GLU A 344 -9.70 -9.32 -3.96
CA GLU A 344 -9.57 -7.89 -3.70
C GLU A 344 -9.20 -7.14 -4.98
N PRO A 345 -10.01 -6.17 -5.41
CA PRO A 345 -9.59 -5.23 -6.44
C PRO A 345 -8.40 -4.42 -5.93
N GLY A 346 -7.29 -4.51 -6.63
CA GLY A 346 -6.12 -3.70 -6.31
C GLY A 346 -6.36 -2.25 -6.73
N LEU A 347 -5.98 -1.30 -5.90
CA LEU A 347 -6.00 0.12 -6.24
C LEU A 347 -4.76 0.51 -7.05
N TYR A 348 -4.45 -0.28 -8.08
CA TYR A 348 -3.27 -0.13 -8.93
C TYR A 348 -3.68 0.01 -10.40
N ALA A 349 -3.10 1.02 -11.06
CA ALA A 349 -3.14 1.16 -12.51
C ALA A 349 -1.79 0.77 -13.10
N GLY A 350 -1.75 -0.27 -13.93
CA GLY A 350 -0.55 -0.68 -14.69
C GLY A 350 -0.55 -0.06 -16.08
N PHE A 351 0.62 0.37 -16.54
CA PHE A 351 0.77 1.03 -17.84
C PHE A 351 2.20 0.91 -18.41
N LEU A 352 2.33 1.03 -19.72
CA LEU A 352 3.60 1.39 -20.37
C LEU A 352 3.63 2.91 -20.54
N ARG A 353 4.68 3.57 -20.04
CA ARG A 353 4.79 5.03 -20.02
C ARG A 353 5.92 5.50 -20.94
N PHE A 354 5.63 6.44 -21.81
CA PHE A 354 6.60 7.07 -22.71
C PHE A 354 7.27 8.28 -22.04
N ASN A 355 8.55 8.48 -22.32
CA ASN A 355 9.23 9.72 -22.01
C ASN A 355 9.05 10.72 -23.16
N LEU A 356 8.23 11.75 -22.99
CA LEU A 356 7.91 12.71 -24.03
C LEU A 356 9.05 13.69 -24.34
N ASN A 357 10.11 13.69 -23.53
CA ASN A 357 11.35 14.40 -23.85
C ASN A 357 12.27 13.59 -24.79
N ASN A 358 12.02 12.29 -24.98
CA ASN A 358 12.80 11.47 -25.89
C ASN A 358 12.51 11.82 -27.36
N GLN A 359 13.56 11.98 -28.19
CA GLN A 359 13.41 12.44 -29.57
C GLN A 359 12.64 11.47 -30.46
N LEU A 360 12.78 10.16 -30.25
CA LEU A 360 12.11 9.14 -31.07
C LEU A 360 10.66 8.93 -30.59
N VAL A 361 10.46 8.36 -29.41
CA VAL A 361 9.13 7.98 -28.92
C VAL A 361 8.34 9.17 -28.37
N GLY A 362 9.03 10.17 -27.83
CA GLY A 362 8.39 11.33 -27.20
C GLY A 362 7.83 12.33 -28.20
N LYS A 363 8.57 12.62 -29.27
CA LYS A 363 8.17 13.63 -30.27
C LYS A 363 7.26 13.07 -31.37
N ASN A 364 7.13 11.74 -31.48
CA ASN A 364 6.34 11.10 -32.51
C ASN A 364 5.03 10.50 -31.94
N LYS A 365 3.95 11.29 -31.96
CA LYS A 365 2.62 10.87 -31.47
C LYS A 365 2.09 9.66 -32.25
N ALA A 366 2.22 9.65 -33.56
CA ALA A 366 1.73 8.54 -34.40
C ALA A 366 2.44 7.21 -34.05
N LEU A 367 3.73 7.26 -33.68
CA LEU A 367 4.46 6.09 -33.20
C LEU A 367 3.87 5.58 -31.87
N ARG A 368 3.55 6.46 -30.93
CA ARG A 368 2.92 6.05 -29.66
C ARG A 368 1.53 5.45 -29.88
N GLN A 369 0.73 6.04 -30.80
CA GLN A 369 -0.57 5.48 -31.18
C GLN A 369 -0.43 4.11 -31.84
N ALA A 370 0.62 3.90 -32.69
CA ALA A 370 0.91 2.58 -33.25
C ALA A 370 1.18 1.53 -32.17
N PHE A 371 1.95 1.86 -31.15
CA PHE A 371 2.14 0.99 -29.97
C PHE A 371 0.82 0.65 -29.28
N ALA A 372 -0.04 1.65 -29.05
CA ALA A 372 -1.30 1.45 -28.34
C ALA A 372 -2.26 0.52 -29.10
N TYR A 373 -2.35 0.66 -30.44
CA TYR A 373 -3.17 -0.22 -31.27
C TYR A 373 -2.57 -1.62 -31.48
N ALA A 374 -1.24 -1.79 -31.34
CA ALA A 374 -0.60 -3.08 -31.52
C ALA A 374 -0.83 -4.05 -30.35
N LEU A 375 -1.03 -3.55 -29.14
CA LEU A 375 -1.06 -4.36 -27.92
C LEU A 375 -2.45 -4.90 -27.59
N ASN A 376 -2.55 -6.20 -27.28
CA ASN A 376 -3.77 -6.86 -26.82
C ASN A 376 -3.75 -7.02 -25.29
N THR A 377 -4.30 -6.04 -24.58
CA THR A 377 -4.35 -6.06 -23.12
C THR A 377 -5.19 -7.21 -22.57
N GLY A 378 -6.32 -7.56 -23.21
CA GLY A 378 -7.17 -8.67 -22.77
C GLY A 378 -6.43 -10.01 -22.82
N LYS A 379 -5.80 -10.33 -23.96
CA LYS A 379 -4.98 -11.52 -24.14
C LYS A 379 -3.78 -11.55 -23.19
N TRP A 380 -3.17 -10.39 -22.94
CA TRP A 380 -2.11 -10.27 -21.95
C TRP A 380 -2.59 -10.62 -20.53
N ILE A 381 -3.76 -10.11 -20.10
CA ILE A 381 -4.34 -10.44 -18.80
C ILE A 381 -4.59 -11.94 -18.68
N GLU A 382 -5.16 -12.55 -19.72
CA GLU A 382 -5.44 -13.99 -19.75
C GLU A 382 -4.16 -14.82 -19.60
N LEU A 383 -3.14 -14.53 -20.42
CA LEU A 383 -1.91 -15.34 -20.48
C LEU A 383 -0.92 -15.02 -19.34
N MET A 384 -0.76 -13.72 -18.99
CA MET A 384 0.26 -13.29 -18.02
C MET A 384 -0.29 -13.22 -16.60
N ARG A 385 -1.61 -13.15 -16.44
CA ARG A 385 -2.27 -13.00 -15.12
C ARG A 385 -3.32 -14.08 -14.84
N ASN A 386 -3.50 -15.07 -15.73
CA ASN A 386 -4.54 -16.10 -15.63
C ASN A 386 -5.94 -15.48 -15.49
N GLY A 387 -6.22 -14.39 -16.20
CA GLY A 387 -7.47 -13.65 -16.13
C GLY A 387 -7.65 -12.82 -14.86
N ARG A 388 -6.66 -12.73 -13.97
CA ARG A 388 -6.72 -11.95 -12.70
C ARG A 388 -6.48 -10.47 -12.94
N GLY A 389 -7.50 -9.77 -13.39
CA GLY A 389 -7.47 -8.34 -13.63
C GLY A 389 -8.51 -7.91 -14.65
N LYS A 390 -8.63 -6.60 -14.81
CA LYS A 390 -9.45 -5.97 -15.84
C LYS A 390 -8.59 -5.01 -16.66
N ALA A 391 -8.83 -4.93 -17.96
CA ALA A 391 -8.23 -3.89 -18.78
C ALA A 391 -8.70 -2.53 -18.28
N LEU A 392 -7.78 -1.60 -18.12
CA LEU A 392 -8.12 -0.23 -17.76
C LEU A 392 -8.68 0.51 -18.98
N LYS A 393 -9.81 1.16 -18.80
CA LYS A 393 -10.38 2.10 -19.78
C LYS A 393 -9.96 3.55 -19.48
N THR A 394 -9.81 3.88 -18.20
CA THR A 394 -9.29 5.17 -17.71
C THR A 394 -8.05 4.95 -16.87
N ILE A 395 -7.32 6.01 -16.55
CA ILE A 395 -6.15 5.90 -15.65
C ILE A 395 -6.54 5.55 -14.21
N VAL A 396 -7.81 5.75 -13.82
CA VAL A 396 -8.34 5.51 -12.48
C VAL A 396 -8.80 4.06 -12.36
N PRO A 397 -8.22 3.24 -11.47
CA PRO A 397 -8.63 1.86 -11.29
C PRO A 397 -9.94 1.74 -10.50
N HIS A 398 -10.76 0.75 -10.85
CA HIS A 398 -11.91 0.37 -10.03
C HIS A 398 -11.46 -0.21 -8.67
N PRO A 399 -12.11 0.08 -7.51
CA PRO A 399 -13.40 0.79 -7.34
C PRO A 399 -13.29 2.28 -6.96
N ILE A 400 -12.25 2.98 -7.39
CA ILE A 400 -12.11 4.41 -7.10
C ILE A 400 -13.13 5.20 -7.93
N ALA A 401 -13.72 6.24 -7.33
CA ALA A 401 -14.64 7.15 -7.99
C ALA A 401 -13.95 7.86 -9.18
N GLY A 402 -14.65 7.97 -10.31
CA GLY A 402 -14.09 8.44 -11.58
C GLY A 402 -13.41 7.35 -12.41
N SER A 403 -13.56 6.07 -12.01
CA SER A 403 -13.16 4.91 -12.82
C SER A 403 -14.11 4.64 -13.98
N GLU A 404 -13.89 3.55 -14.70
CA GLU A 404 -14.72 3.13 -15.84
C GLU A 404 -16.23 2.96 -15.55
N ASN A 405 -16.60 2.77 -14.27
CA ASN A 405 -17.99 2.64 -13.88
C ASN A 405 -18.72 3.99 -13.79
N ASP A 406 -17.97 5.07 -13.65
CA ASP A 406 -18.51 6.42 -13.46
C ASP A 406 -18.45 7.25 -14.74
N ILE A 407 -17.59 6.86 -15.70
CA ILE A 407 -17.42 7.56 -16.97
C ILE A 407 -17.53 6.61 -18.15
N ASP A 408 -18.40 6.95 -19.11
CA ASP A 408 -18.52 6.25 -20.39
C ASP A 408 -17.36 6.65 -21.33
N PHE A 409 -16.32 5.80 -21.35
CA PHE A 409 -15.10 6.05 -22.11
C PHE A 409 -14.47 4.74 -22.59
N GLU A 410 -14.06 4.70 -23.86
CA GLU A 410 -13.30 3.60 -24.43
C GLU A 410 -11.85 4.00 -24.70
N TYR A 411 -10.92 3.25 -24.11
CA TYR A 411 -9.51 3.34 -24.44
C TYR A 411 -9.15 2.48 -25.66
N TYR A 412 -7.87 2.37 -26.00
CA TYR A 412 -7.41 1.57 -27.12
C TYR A 412 -7.72 0.09 -26.95
N THR A 413 -8.28 -0.53 -28.02
CA THR A 413 -8.32 -1.97 -28.22
C THR A 413 -7.37 -2.35 -29.35
N GLN A 414 -6.87 -3.59 -29.37
CA GLN A 414 -5.96 -4.04 -30.43
C GLN A 414 -6.60 -3.90 -31.83
N ASN A 415 -5.87 -3.22 -32.72
CA ASN A 415 -6.23 -3.09 -34.12
C ASN A 415 -4.95 -3.05 -34.96
N ILE A 416 -4.56 -4.20 -35.53
CA ILE A 416 -3.30 -4.37 -36.24
C ILE A 416 -3.23 -3.48 -37.49
N GLU A 417 -4.33 -3.32 -38.24
CA GLU A 417 -4.34 -2.49 -39.44
C GLU A 417 -4.19 -1.00 -39.06
N MET A 418 -4.85 -0.56 -38.00
CA MET A 418 -4.68 0.79 -37.51
C MET A 418 -3.25 1.02 -36.96
N ALA A 419 -2.67 0.03 -36.27
CA ALA A 419 -1.29 0.08 -35.81
C ALA A 419 -0.31 0.26 -36.97
N LYS A 420 -0.45 -0.52 -38.05
CA LYS A 420 0.36 -0.39 -39.28
C LYS A 420 0.17 0.98 -39.93
N LYS A 421 -1.07 1.47 -40.02
CA LYS A 421 -1.39 2.79 -40.57
C LYS A 421 -0.69 3.88 -39.77
N LYS A 422 -0.82 3.84 -38.42
CA LYS A 422 -0.16 4.80 -37.54
C LYS A 422 1.36 4.73 -37.59
N LEU A 423 1.92 3.53 -37.78
CA LEU A 423 3.35 3.35 -37.95
C LEU A 423 3.86 3.96 -39.27
N ALA A 424 3.07 3.88 -40.34
CA ALA A 424 3.38 4.55 -41.60
C ALA A 424 3.28 6.09 -41.47
N GLU A 425 2.24 6.61 -40.78
CA GLU A 425 2.09 8.03 -40.44
C GLU A 425 3.26 8.53 -39.60
N ALA A 426 3.83 7.66 -38.76
CA ALA A 426 5.02 7.95 -37.95
C ALA A 426 6.32 8.05 -38.77
N GLY A 427 6.28 7.74 -40.08
CA GLY A 427 7.44 7.73 -40.97
C GLY A 427 8.15 6.37 -41.12
N TYR A 428 7.56 5.28 -40.56
CA TYR A 428 8.18 3.96 -40.52
C TYR A 428 7.28 2.86 -41.08
N PRO A 429 6.88 2.92 -42.36
CA PRO A 429 5.99 1.91 -42.96
C PRO A 429 6.57 0.50 -42.80
N GLY A 430 5.81 -0.42 -42.17
CA GLY A 430 6.26 -1.78 -41.88
C GLY A 430 7.48 -1.85 -40.93
N GLY A 431 7.80 -0.77 -40.22
CA GLY A 431 8.96 -0.67 -39.32
C GLY A 431 10.29 -0.37 -40.02
N LYS A 432 10.26 -0.09 -41.35
CA LYS A 432 11.49 0.20 -42.10
C LYS A 432 12.16 1.47 -41.57
N GLY A 433 13.44 1.36 -41.19
CA GLY A 433 14.23 2.49 -40.65
C GLY A 433 13.95 2.83 -39.19
N LEU A 434 12.99 2.19 -38.51
CA LEU A 434 12.73 2.42 -37.10
C LEU A 434 13.86 1.83 -36.25
N PRO A 435 14.55 2.62 -35.41
CA PRO A 435 15.54 2.10 -34.46
C PRO A 435 14.89 1.15 -33.42
N VAL A 436 15.68 0.22 -32.88
CA VAL A 436 15.23 -0.66 -31.80
C VAL A 436 14.93 0.18 -30.55
N ILE A 437 13.70 0.09 -30.05
CA ILE A 437 13.23 0.86 -28.88
C ILE A 437 13.46 0.07 -27.60
N THR A 438 13.93 0.74 -26.57
CA THR A 438 14.18 0.13 -25.25
C THR A 438 12.99 0.31 -24.33
N ILE A 439 12.56 -0.79 -23.70
CA ILE A 439 11.57 -0.78 -22.61
C ILE A 439 12.30 -1.15 -21.32
N ASP A 440 12.27 -0.27 -20.33
CA ASP A 440 12.88 -0.46 -19.02
C ASP A 440 11.91 -1.16 -18.08
N TYR A 441 12.38 -2.25 -17.46
CA TYR A 441 11.63 -3.06 -16.49
C TYR A 441 12.28 -3.01 -15.12
N ARG A 442 11.46 -2.96 -14.07
CA ARG A 442 11.88 -2.84 -12.64
C ARG A 442 12.27 -4.16 -11.97
N SER A 443 12.30 -5.26 -12.72
CA SER A 443 12.65 -6.60 -12.25
C SER A 443 13.20 -7.43 -13.39
N SER A 444 13.94 -8.50 -13.08
CA SER A 444 14.45 -9.49 -14.03
C SER A 444 13.91 -10.89 -13.79
N ASN A 445 12.85 -11.04 -12.96
CA ASN A 445 12.24 -12.33 -12.65
C ASN A 445 11.57 -12.98 -13.88
N LYS A 446 11.19 -14.24 -13.75
CA LYS A 446 10.55 -15.03 -14.82
C LYS A 446 9.31 -14.35 -15.41
N ASP A 447 8.42 -13.85 -14.54
CA ASP A 447 7.16 -13.24 -14.99
C ASP A 447 7.38 -11.96 -15.79
N THR A 448 8.34 -11.12 -15.37
CA THR A 448 8.72 -9.90 -16.10
C THR A 448 9.34 -10.22 -17.47
N ARG A 449 10.13 -11.29 -17.57
CA ARG A 449 10.68 -11.72 -18.86
C ARG A 449 9.58 -12.23 -19.79
N GLN A 450 8.64 -13.02 -19.29
CA GLN A 450 7.48 -13.49 -20.06
C GLN A 450 6.60 -12.32 -20.53
N ASP A 451 6.39 -11.31 -19.66
CA ASP A 451 5.68 -10.09 -20.02
C ASP A 451 6.34 -9.36 -21.19
N PHE A 452 7.67 -9.17 -21.12
CA PHE A 452 8.42 -8.56 -22.22
C PHE A 452 8.30 -9.36 -23.50
N GLU A 453 8.44 -10.68 -23.47
CA GLU A 453 8.31 -11.54 -24.66
C GLU A 453 6.93 -11.39 -25.32
N PHE A 454 5.85 -11.31 -24.53
CA PHE A 454 4.52 -11.04 -25.04
C PHE A 454 4.47 -9.68 -25.77
N VAL A 455 4.92 -8.61 -25.11
CA VAL A 455 4.94 -7.24 -25.67
C VAL A 455 5.79 -7.19 -26.95
N ARG A 456 6.96 -7.84 -26.94
CA ARG A 456 7.85 -7.92 -28.11
C ARG A 456 7.17 -8.58 -29.30
N ASN A 457 6.47 -9.70 -29.08
CA ASN A 457 5.81 -10.44 -30.15
C ASN A 457 4.64 -9.67 -30.76
N GLU A 458 3.79 -9.02 -29.93
CA GLU A 458 2.69 -8.19 -30.43
C GLU A 458 3.20 -6.99 -31.25
N LEU A 459 4.28 -6.34 -30.79
CA LEU A 459 4.89 -5.22 -31.51
C LEU A 459 5.61 -5.67 -32.81
N ALA A 460 6.25 -6.82 -32.79
CA ALA A 460 6.92 -7.39 -33.97
C ALA A 460 5.92 -7.70 -35.11
N ALA A 461 4.67 -8.06 -34.79
CA ALA A 461 3.61 -8.33 -35.78
C ALA A 461 3.27 -7.10 -36.65
N VAL A 462 3.58 -5.89 -36.19
CA VAL A 462 3.39 -4.65 -36.92
C VAL A 462 4.71 -4.03 -37.43
N GLY A 463 5.87 -4.70 -37.18
CA GLY A 463 7.19 -4.25 -37.61
C GLY A 463 7.96 -3.43 -36.58
N ILE A 464 7.47 -3.28 -35.37
CA ILE A 464 8.16 -2.54 -34.30
C ILE A 464 9.09 -3.49 -33.51
N LYS A 465 10.40 -3.19 -33.54
CA LYS A 465 11.43 -3.95 -32.78
C LYS A 465 11.72 -3.30 -31.44
N VAL A 466 11.65 -4.10 -30.37
CA VAL A 466 11.95 -3.64 -29.02
C VAL A 466 12.98 -4.53 -28.33
N LYS A 467 13.68 -3.96 -27.34
CA LYS A 467 14.55 -4.69 -26.41
C LYS A 467 14.23 -4.31 -24.98
N ALA A 468 14.43 -5.25 -24.05
CA ALA A 468 14.27 -4.99 -22.63
C ALA A 468 15.56 -4.52 -21.99
N ASN A 469 15.43 -3.64 -21.01
CA ASN A 469 16.46 -3.33 -20.01
C ASN A 469 15.93 -3.74 -18.64
N PHE A 470 16.33 -4.94 -18.19
CA PHE A 470 15.91 -5.47 -16.89
C PHE A 470 16.84 -4.95 -15.79
N GLN A 471 16.29 -4.41 -14.71
CA GLN A 471 17.01 -3.73 -13.66
C GLN A 471 16.52 -4.14 -12.27
N THR A 472 17.33 -3.88 -11.24
CA THR A 472 16.80 -3.84 -9.86
C THR A 472 15.89 -2.63 -9.68
N PHE A 473 14.95 -2.70 -8.75
CA PHE A 473 14.01 -1.59 -8.50
C PHE A 473 14.72 -0.27 -8.18
N SER A 474 15.80 -0.30 -7.40
CA SER A 474 16.58 0.90 -7.08
C SER A 474 17.27 1.53 -8.30
N ALA A 475 17.83 0.72 -9.20
CA ALA A 475 18.43 1.21 -10.44
C ALA A 475 17.37 1.77 -11.40
N PHE A 476 16.22 1.10 -11.48
CA PHE A 476 15.07 1.56 -12.25
C PHE A 476 14.58 2.94 -11.78
N LEU A 477 14.41 3.15 -10.47
CA LEU A 477 13.99 4.45 -9.93
C LEU A 477 14.97 5.56 -10.27
N LYS A 478 16.28 5.35 -10.09
CA LYS A 478 17.32 6.33 -10.46
C LYS A 478 17.25 6.70 -11.93
N ARG A 479 16.97 5.72 -12.79
CA ARG A 479 16.87 5.93 -14.24
C ARG A 479 15.62 6.72 -14.61
N VAL A 480 14.50 6.46 -13.94
CA VAL A 480 13.26 7.25 -14.09
C VAL A 480 13.48 8.69 -13.61
N GLU A 481 14.04 8.88 -12.42
CA GLU A 481 14.32 10.20 -11.84
C GLU A 481 15.28 11.04 -12.70
N SER A 482 16.23 10.40 -13.37
CA SER A 482 17.15 11.08 -14.31
C SER A 482 16.54 11.35 -15.68
N GLY A 483 15.36 10.80 -16.01
CA GLY A 483 14.74 10.92 -17.33
C GLY A 483 15.46 10.15 -18.45
N ASN A 484 16.39 9.26 -18.12
CA ASN A 484 17.20 8.53 -19.11
C ASN A 484 16.54 7.20 -19.53
N PHE A 485 15.37 7.28 -20.15
CA PHE A 485 14.63 6.13 -20.68
C PHE A 485 13.79 6.51 -21.91
N GLN A 486 13.34 5.51 -22.68
CA GLN A 486 12.38 5.69 -23.78
C GLN A 486 10.98 5.32 -23.34
N ILE A 487 10.80 4.08 -22.88
CA ILE A 487 9.54 3.54 -22.36
C ILE A 487 9.85 2.82 -21.05
N ILE A 488 8.95 2.92 -20.06
CA ILE A 488 9.01 2.14 -18.82
C ILE A 488 7.75 1.31 -18.63
N ASP A 489 7.91 0.08 -18.12
CA ASP A 489 6.82 -0.71 -17.53
C ASP A 489 6.63 -0.27 -16.08
N ALA A 490 5.51 0.36 -15.79
CA ALA A 490 5.26 0.98 -14.50
C ALA A 490 3.81 0.74 -14.02
N ALA A 491 3.59 1.02 -12.75
CA ALA A 491 2.27 1.04 -12.14
C ALA A 491 2.22 2.12 -11.07
N TRP A 492 1.03 2.60 -10.78
CA TRP A 492 0.75 3.50 -9.65
C TRP A 492 -0.25 2.84 -8.71
N GLY A 493 0.05 2.82 -7.43
CA GLY A 493 -0.88 2.44 -6.37
C GLY A 493 -1.46 3.69 -5.73
N ALA A 494 -2.73 3.66 -5.37
CA ALA A 494 -3.39 4.80 -4.75
C ALA A 494 -2.78 5.12 -3.36
N ASP A 495 -2.36 6.37 -3.17
CA ASP A 495 -2.03 6.92 -1.85
C ASP A 495 -3.31 7.22 -1.06
N PHE A 496 -4.38 7.59 -1.76
CA PHE A 496 -5.74 7.78 -1.27
C PHE A 496 -6.75 7.45 -2.40
N PRO A 497 -7.99 7.05 -2.06
CA PRO A 497 -8.93 6.47 -3.03
C PRO A 497 -9.72 7.55 -3.80
N ASP A 498 -9.03 8.40 -4.52
CA ASP A 498 -9.60 9.44 -5.37
C ASP A 498 -8.95 9.47 -6.76
N GLY A 499 -9.72 9.83 -7.78
CA GLY A 499 -9.24 9.92 -9.16
C GLY A 499 -8.10 10.92 -9.34
N GLU A 500 -8.06 11.98 -8.54
CA GLU A 500 -6.98 12.97 -8.55
C GLU A 500 -5.60 12.31 -8.39
N ASN A 501 -5.49 11.29 -7.51
CA ASN A 501 -4.23 10.58 -7.25
C ASN A 501 -3.64 9.89 -8.50
N PHE A 502 -4.43 9.68 -9.52
CA PHE A 502 -4.01 9.10 -10.79
C PHE A 502 -3.82 10.16 -11.88
N TYR A 503 -4.75 11.12 -11.98
CA TYR A 503 -4.61 12.19 -12.99
C TYR A 503 -3.41 13.10 -12.75
N GLN A 504 -2.93 13.25 -11.50
CA GLN A 504 -1.70 13.97 -11.18
C GLN A 504 -0.45 13.43 -11.89
N LEU A 505 -0.47 12.15 -12.30
CA LEU A 505 0.64 11.49 -13.00
C LEU A 505 0.93 12.08 -14.38
N LEU A 506 0.03 12.91 -14.89
CA LEU A 506 0.13 13.56 -16.19
C LEU A 506 0.03 15.10 -16.07
N TYR A 507 -0.08 15.64 -14.86
CA TYR A 507 -0.10 17.08 -14.60
C TYR A 507 1.27 17.71 -14.90
N GLY A 508 1.30 18.72 -15.77
CA GLY A 508 2.53 19.30 -16.30
C GLY A 508 3.52 19.80 -15.24
N PRO A 509 3.09 20.52 -14.18
CA PRO A 509 3.96 20.92 -13.07
C PRO A 509 4.61 19.76 -12.29
N ASN A 510 4.05 18.55 -12.34
CA ASN A 510 4.55 17.37 -11.66
C ASN A 510 5.62 16.57 -12.45
N LYS A 511 6.28 17.17 -13.46
CA LYS A 511 7.34 16.53 -14.24
C LYS A 511 8.48 15.99 -13.37
N ILE A 512 9.33 15.18 -13.98
CA ILE A 512 10.55 14.66 -13.34
C ILE A 512 11.30 15.81 -12.62
N PRO A 513 11.66 15.59 -11.34
CA PRO A 513 11.65 14.35 -10.56
C PRO A 513 10.30 14.01 -9.88
N GLY A 514 9.22 14.71 -10.19
CA GLY A 514 7.87 14.45 -9.69
C GLY A 514 7.20 13.21 -10.32
N PRO A 515 5.95 12.89 -9.92
CA PRO A 515 5.24 11.67 -10.34
C PRO A 515 4.89 11.63 -11.83
N ASN A 516 4.86 12.76 -12.53
CA ASN A 516 4.69 12.81 -13.99
C ASN A 516 5.99 12.45 -14.72
N SER A 517 6.42 11.21 -14.60
CA SER A 517 7.64 10.75 -15.28
C SER A 517 7.51 10.63 -16.81
N SER A 518 6.31 10.83 -17.39
CA SER A 518 6.17 11.05 -18.83
C SER A 518 6.76 12.36 -19.31
N ASN A 519 6.94 13.35 -18.44
CA ASN A 519 7.15 14.76 -18.80
C ASN A 519 6.03 15.32 -19.69
N PHE A 520 4.83 14.76 -19.58
CA PHE A 520 3.66 15.24 -20.31
C PHE A 520 3.36 16.70 -19.94
N ALA A 521 2.99 17.51 -20.90
CA ALA A 521 2.57 18.88 -20.70
C ALA A 521 1.52 19.21 -21.78
N ASN A 522 0.31 19.47 -21.32
CA ASN A 522 -0.79 19.89 -22.16
C ASN A 522 -1.61 20.92 -21.37
N LYS A 523 -1.65 22.15 -21.85
CA LYS A 523 -2.29 23.27 -21.15
C LYS A 523 -3.75 22.98 -20.80
N LYS A 524 -4.53 22.41 -21.74
CA LYS A 524 -5.94 22.07 -21.51
C LYS A 524 -6.08 21.00 -20.42
N TYR A 525 -5.21 19.98 -20.45
CA TYR A 525 -5.17 18.95 -19.41
C TYR A 525 -4.88 19.54 -18.03
N ASP A 526 -3.88 20.41 -17.95
CA ASP A 526 -3.47 21.05 -16.70
C ASP A 526 -4.60 21.91 -16.11
N GLU A 527 -5.29 22.71 -16.95
CA GLU A 527 -6.45 23.51 -16.54
C GLU A 527 -7.62 22.63 -16.04
N LEU A 528 -7.91 21.51 -16.73
CA LEU A 528 -8.94 20.56 -16.32
C LEU A 528 -8.56 19.86 -15.00
N TYR A 529 -7.31 19.47 -14.84
CA TYR A 529 -6.81 18.87 -13.61
C TYR A 529 -6.95 19.84 -12.43
N GLU A 530 -6.47 21.06 -12.56
CA GLU A 530 -6.57 22.09 -11.50
C GLU A 530 -8.03 22.38 -11.12
N LYS A 531 -8.94 22.40 -12.09
CA LYS A 531 -10.37 22.56 -11.83
C LYS A 531 -10.93 21.35 -11.07
N SER A 532 -10.64 20.10 -11.52
CA SER A 532 -11.24 18.90 -10.98
C SER A 532 -10.74 18.52 -9.59
N ARG A 533 -9.48 18.84 -9.23
CA ARG A 533 -8.86 18.41 -7.97
C ARG A 533 -9.51 18.96 -6.71
N PHE A 534 -10.30 20.03 -6.83
CA PHE A 534 -11.00 20.68 -5.72
C PHE A 534 -12.52 20.48 -5.78
N MET A 535 -13.01 19.60 -6.66
CA MET A 535 -14.43 19.26 -6.77
C MET A 535 -14.76 18.01 -5.97
N GLU A 536 -15.95 17.98 -5.37
CA GLU A 536 -16.53 16.74 -4.84
C GLU A 536 -16.80 15.74 -5.96
N ASN A 537 -16.77 14.44 -5.64
CA ASN A 537 -17.12 13.39 -6.58
C ASN A 537 -18.58 13.51 -7.02
N GLY A 538 -18.80 13.50 -8.33
CA GLY A 538 -20.12 13.64 -8.94
C GLY A 538 -20.02 13.84 -10.46
N GLN A 539 -21.17 13.90 -11.12
CA GLN A 539 -21.26 13.92 -12.59
C GLN A 539 -20.43 15.04 -13.24
N GLU A 540 -20.39 16.24 -12.65
CA GLU A 540 -19.62 17.36 -13.21
C GLU A 540 -18.12 17.12 -13.16
N ARG A 541 -17.61 16.53 -12.06
CA ARG A 541 -16.21 16.13 -11.96
C ARG A 541 -15.87 15.00 -12.92
N PHE A 542 -16.77 14.03 -13.07
CA PHE A 542 -16.56 12.88 -13.97
C PHE A 542 -16.58 13.27 -15.44
N LYS A 543 -17.35 14.30 -15.84
CA LYS A 543 -17.24 14.90 -17.18
C LYS A 543 -15.85 15.46 -17.45
N ILE A 544 -15.25 16.14 -16.47
CA ILE A 544 -13.88 16.66 -16.59
C ILE A 544 -12.87 15.50 -16.70
N PHE A 545 -13.04 14.44 -15.90
CA PHE A 545 -12.20 13.25 -15.98
C PHE A 545 -12.32 12.56 -17.36
N LYS A 546 -13.50 12.55 -17.96
CA LYS A 546 -13.71 12.07 -19.34
C LYS A 546 -12.93 12.90 -20.34
N GLU A 547 -13.03 14.23 -20.29
CA GLU A 547 -12.27 15.12 -21.17
C GLU A 547 -10.75 14.93 -21.01
N MET A 548 -10.27 14.79 -19.77
CA MET A 548 -8.86 14.48 -19.51
C MET A 548 -8.45 13.13 -20.12
N SER A 549 -9.31 12.11 -20.02
CA SER A 549 -9.07 10.78 -20.59
C SER A 549 -9.02 10.81 -22.12
N GLU A 550 -9.84 11.66 -22.76
CA GLU A 550 -9.80 11.89 -24.23
C GLU A 550 -8.45 12.48 -24.66
N ILE A 551 -7.93 13.46 -23.91
CA ILE A 551 -6.59 14.03 -24.16
C ILE A 551 -5.51 12.95 -23.99
N VAL A 552 -5.60 12.11 -22.96
CA VAL A 552 -4.66 10.99 -22.74
C VAL A 552 -4.71 9.98 -23.88
N LYS A 553 -5.90 9.65 -24.40
CA LYS A 553 -6.10 8.77 -25.55
C LYS A 553 -5.48 9.37 -26.81
N GLU A 554 -5.69 10.66 -27.09
CA GLU A 554 -5.16 11.32 -28.28
C GLU A 554 -3.63 11.45 -28.23
N GLU A 555 -3.07 11.87 -27.10
CA GLU A 555 -1.64 12.17 -26.96
C GLU A 555 -0.78 10.94 -26.62
N VAL A 556 -1.36 9.89 -26.07
CA VAL A 556 -0.72 8.63 -25.64
C VAL A 556 0.58 8.88 -24.87
N PRO A 557 0.55 9.62 -23.75
CA PRO A 557 1.73 9.72 -22.86
C PRO A 557 2.03 8.39 -22.18
N LEU A 558 1.02 7.53 -22.06
CA LEU A 558 1.10 6.17 -21.54
C LEU A 558 0.07 5.27 -22.24
N ILE A 559 0.31 3.96 -22.21
CA ILE A 559 -0.64 2.94 -22.64
C ILE A 559 -1.18 2.26 -21.39
N LEU A 560 -2.48 2.43 -21.14
CA LEU A 560 -3.18 1.78 -20.04
C LEU A 560 -3.17 0.27 -20.26
N ARG A 561 -2.88 -0.49 -19.21
CA ARG A 561 -2.85 -1.94 -19.27
C ARG A 561 -3.95 -2.54 -18.39
N TYR A 562 -3.74 -2.66 -17.10
CA TYR A 562 -4.66 -3.41 -16.26
C TYR A 562 -4.81 -2.85 -14.84
N ASN A 563 -5.99 -3.10 -14.29
CA ASN A 563 -6.27 -3.03 -12.87
C ASN A 563 -6.12 -4.44 -12.28
N TYR A 564 -5.28 -4.60 -11.28
CA TYR A 564 -4.97 -5.89 -10.65
C TYR A 564 -6.15 -6.37 -9.79
N LEU A 565 -6.45 -7.67 -9.89
CA LEU A 565 -7.34 -8.37 -8.97
C LEU A 565 -6.53 -9.37 -8.15
N GLY A 566 -6.41 -9.10 -6.85
CA GLY A 566 -5.72 -9.95 -5.89
C GLY A 566 -6.56 -11.14 -5.46
N PHE A 567 -5.91 -12.29 -5.25
CA PHE A 567 -6.51 -13.49 -4.72
C PHE A 567 -5.63 -14.06 -3.61
N GLY A 568 -6.26 -14.60 -2.60
CA GLY A 568 -5.54 -15.29 -1.54
C GLY A 568 -6.41 -16.33 -0.83
N LEU A 569 -5.73 -17.08 0.02
CA LEU A 569 -6.31 -18.13 0.82
C LEU A 569 -6.32 -17.76 2.30
N MET A 570 -7.31 -18.22 3.02
CA MET A 570 -7.37 -18.14 4.47
C MET A 570 -7.85 -19.46 5.07
N GLN A 571 -7.36 -19.79 6.27
CA GLN A 571 -7.82 -20.93 7.04
C GLN A 571 -9.29 -20.78 7.39
N LYS A 572 -10.02 -21.90 7.52
CA LYS A 572 -11.48 -21.88 7.77
C LYS A 572 -11.89 -21.22 9.09
N ASN A 573 -10.99 -21.18 10.07
CA ASN A 573 -11.23 -20.53 11.37
C ASN A 573 -11.02 -19.01 11.37
N VAL A 574 -10.48 -18.43 10.28
CA VAL A 574 -10.31 -16.97 10.16
C VAL A 574 -11.66 -16.31 9.91
N ARG A 575 -12.01 -15.34 10.74
CA ARG A 575 -13.25 -14.56 10.67
C ARG A 575 -12.97 -13.09 10.52
N ASN A 576 -13.94 -12.35 10.02
CA ASN A 576 -13.94 -10.90 9.90
C ASN A 576 -12.89 -10.35 8.94
N LEU A 577 -12.20 -11.16 8.16
CA LEU A 577 -11.24 -10.68 7.18
C LEU A 577 -11.96 -10.14 5.95
N LYS A 578 -11.92 -8.83 5.77
CA LYS A 578 -12.23 -8.12 4.53
C LYS A 578 -11.02 -7.28 4.15
N ARG A 579 -10.38 -7.61 3.04
CA ARG A 579 -9.21 -6.83 2.61
C ARG A 579 -9.62 -5.39 2.33
N ASN A 580 -8.80 -4.47 2.79
CA ASN A 580 -8.97 -3.04 2.57
C ASN A 580 -7.62 -2.46 2.14
N MET A 581 -7.50 -2.08 0.86
CA MET A 581 -6.23 -1.60 0.30
C MET A 581 -5.75 -0.28 0.90
N MET A 582 -6.65 0.47 1.57
CA MET A 582 -6.31 1.70 2.29
C MET A 582 -5.92 1.44 3.75
N VAL A 583 -6.04 0.19 4.21
CA VAL A 583 -5.68 -0.21 5.58
C VAL A 583 -4.71 -1.39 5.49
N GLU A 584 -3.45 -1.12 5.77
CA GLU A 584 -2.42 -2.15 5.78
C GLU A 584 -2.70 -3.17 6.89
N ASP A 585 -2.93 -4.42 6.50
CA ASP A 585 -3.08 -5.59 7.38
C ASP A 585 -3.89 -5.34 8.67
N PRO A 586 -5.24 -5.35 8.58
CA PRO A 586 -6.12 -4.88 9.65
C PRO A 586 -6.31 -5.92 10.77
N TYR A 587 -5.25 -6.32 11.46
CA TYR A 587 -5.30 -7.39 12.49
C TYR A 587 -6.28 -7.10 13.61
N LYS A 588 -6.51 -5.83 13.95
CA LYS A 588 -7.46 -5.45 15.00
C LYS A 588 -8.89 -5.95 14.77
N TYR A 589 -9.29 -6.14 13.52
CA TYR A 589 -10.63 -6.60 13.16
C TYR A 589 -10.73 -8.11 13.00
N ILE A 590 -9.60 -8.81 12.83
CA ILE A 590 -9.58 -10.25 12.63
C ILE A 590 -9.94 -10.98 13.91
N ASN A 591 -10.78 -12.02 13.79
CA ASN A 591 -11.11 -12.93 14.86
C ASN A 591 -10.80 -14.38 14.43
N LEU A 592 -10.54 -15.24 15.39
CA LEU A 592 -10.38 -16.68 15.17
C LEU A 592 -11.56 -17.42 15.80
N GLY A 593 -12.23 -18.21 14.99
CA GLY A 593 -13.21 -19.18 15.45
C GLY A 593 -12.55 -20.45 16.03
N PRO A 594 -13.35 -21.43 16.49
CA PRO A 594 -12.83 -22.74 16.86
C PRO A 594 -12.01 -23.33 15.70
N GLU A 595 -10.91 -24.00 16.02
CA GLU A 595 -10.17 -24.75 15.02
C GLU A 595 -11.11 -25.80 14.42
N GLY A 596 -11.45 -25.64 13.15
CA GLY A 596 -12.13 -26.70 12.41
C GLY A 596 -11.22 -27.90 12.41
N LYS A 597 -11.67 -29.04 12.94
CA LYS A 597 -10.96 -30.30 12.77
C LYS A 597 -10.79 -30.51 11.27
N VAL A 598 -9.57 -30.33 10.77
CA VAL A 598 -9.21 -30.77 9.43
C VAL A 598 -9.26 -32.29 9.50
N SER A 599 -10.34 -32.90 9.00
CA SER A 599 -10.34 -34.32 8.74
C SER A 599 -9.28 -34.59 7.67
N HIS A 600 -8.22 -35.26 8.07
CA HIS A 600 -7.15 -35.72 7.20
C HIS A 600 -7.67 -36.71 6.16
#